data_622cb8bc53a3d33b18af31ae6dd2f1ee
#
_entry.id   622cb8bc53a3d33b18af31ae6dd2f1ee
#
_cell.length_a   1.000
_cell.length_b   1.000
_cell.length_c   1.000
_cell.angle_alpha   90.00
_cell.angle_beta   90.00
_cell.angle_gamma   90.00
#
_symmetry.space_group_name_H-M   'P 1'
#
loop_
_entity.id
_entity.type
_entity.pdbx_description
1 polymer ?
#
loop_
_entity_poly.entity_id
_entity_poly.type
_entity_poly.pdbx_seq_one_letter_code
_entity_poly.pdbx_strand_id
1 'polypeptide(L)'
;MKYTEIIEALRVKLTVPGGRHLYGVLGTYEQLEAFAKKLHQAKTPDGTPFPRPVNVNRGILEAIPDDEFRQLAEDEAKRPEPTAAHVAKAFELFLRANLTGNGILVLSSMEMLFAYEIELNLLRTLAADEDRVLLLLPGRRSRGMVIMFHEMEDGDYALPTNLIADNHLWEIRE
;
A
#
# COMPACT_ATOMS: atom_id res chain seq x y z
N MET A 1 -13.68 -9.17 -9.25
CA MET A 1 -13.14 -9.08 -10.61
C MET A 1 -12.00 -10.10 -10.78
N LYS A 2 -11.79 -10.60 -11.99
CA LYS A 2 -10.65 -11.47 -12.30
C LYS A 2 -9.34 -10.65 -12.35
N TYR A 3 -8.21 -11.31 -12.15
CA TYR A 3 -6.89 -10.64 -12.18
C TYR A 3 -6.64 -9.86 -13.48
N THR A 4 -6.96 -10.46 -14.62
CA THR A 4 -6.78 -9.81 -15.93
C THR A 4 -7.64 -8.56 -16.09
N GLU A 5 -8.88 -8.59 -15.61
CA GLU A 5 -9.80 -7.45 -15.66
C GLU A 5 -9.26 -6.28 -14.81
N ILE A 6 -8.72 -6.57 -13.61
CA ILE A 6 -8.11 -5.56 -12.75
C ILE A 6 -6.88 -4.94 -13.42
N ILE A 7 -6.00 -5.78 -14.00
CA ILE A 7 -4.80 -5.30 -14.69
C ILE A 7 -5.17 -4.38 -15.87
N GLU A 8 -6.17 -4.77 -16.68
CA GLU A 8 -6.62 -3.92 -17.79
C GLU A 8 -7.28 -2.62 -17.31
N ALA A 9 -8.10 -2.68 -16.25
CA ALA A 9 -8.66 -1.48 -15.64
C ALA A 9 -7.57 -0.53 -15.12
N LEU A 10 -6.54 -1.06 -14.46
CA LEU A 10 -5.38 -0.31 -14.00
C LEU A 10 -4.63 0.32 -15.18
N ARG A 11 -4.36 -0.43 -16.24
CA ARG A 11 -3.69 0.07 -17.46
C ARG A 11 -4.42 1.27 -18.06
N VAL A 12 -5.75 1.18 -18.17
CA VAL A 12 -6.59 2.30 -18.65
C VAL A 12 -6.42 3.52 -17.75
N LYS A 13 -6.43 3.36 -16.43
CA LYS A 13 -6.23 4.47 -15.48
C LYS A 13 -4.84 5.11 -15.61
N LEU A 14 -3.82 4.32 -15.89
CA LEU A 14 -2.44 4.81 -16.06
C LEU A 14 -2.21 5.61 -17.34
N THR A 15 -3.12 5.56 -18.31
CA THR A 15 -3.04 6.41 -19.51
C THR A 15 -3.48 7.85 -19.27
N VAL A 16 -4.17 8.13 -18.16
CA VAL A 16 -4.64 9.48 -17.82
C VAL A 16 -3.47 10.27 -17.22
N PRO A 17 -3.06 11.38 -17.84
CA PRO A 17 -2.05 12.25 -17.26
C PRO A 17 -2.68 13.12 -16.17
N GLY A 18 -1.94 13.35 -15.10
CA GLY A 18 -2.35 14.24 -14.01
C GLY A 18 -3.47 13.68 -13.12
N GLY A 19 -3.69 14.35 -12.01
CA GLY A 19 -4.68 13.97 -11.01
C GLY A 19 -4.18 12.95 -9.99
N ARG A 20 -5.12 12.33 -9.26
CA ARG A 20 -4.79 11.35 -8.22
C ARG A 20 -4.59 9.96 -8.83
N HIS A 21 -3.49 9.36 -8.48
CA HIS A 21 -3.08 8.03 -8.95
C HIS A 21 -2.82 7.06 -7.80
N LEU A 22 -3.70 7.06 -6.80
CA LEU A 22 -3.73 6.07 -5.74
C LEU A 22 -4.76 4.99 -6.07
N TYR A 23 -4.30 3.76 -6.17
CA TYR A 23 -5.10 2.59 -6.54
C TYR A 23 -5.00 1.51 -5.47
N GLY A 24 -5.99 0.63 -5.39
CA GLY A 24 -5.98 -0.48 -4.46
C GLY A 24 -6.58 -1.75 -5.05
N VAL A 25 -6.04 -2.89 -4.64
CA VAL A 25 -6.58 -4.22 -4.92
C VAL A 25 -6.81 -4.95 -3.61
N LEU A 26 -8.05 -5.35 -3.37
CA LEU A 26 -8.49 -6.12 -2.21
C LEU A 26 -8.49 -7.61 -2.52
N GLY A 27 -8.08 -8.42 -1.57
CA GLY A 27 -8.13 -9.87 -1.64
C GLY A 27 -7.55 -10.53 -0.41
N THR A 28 -7.50 -11.86 -0.39
CA THR A 28 -6.73 -12.61 0.60
C THR A 28 -5.24 -12.47 0.34
N TYR A 29 -4.40 -12.83 1.30
CA TYR A 29 -2.94 -12.83 1.10
C TYR A 29 -2.52 -13.69 -0.10
N GLU A 30 -3.11 -14.88 -0.23
CA GLU A 30 -2.84 -15.80 -1.34
C GLU A 30 -3.26 -15.20 -2.70
N GLN A 31 -4.46 -14.61 -2.76
CA GLN A 31 -4.95 -13.96 -3.97
C GLN A 31 -4.06 -12.78 -4.39
N LEU A 32 -3.63 -11.97 -3.43
CA LEU A 32 -2.76 -10.81 -3.70
C LEU A 32 -1.36 -11.24 -4.16
N GLU A 33 -0.82 -12.32 -3.60
CA GLU A 33 0.46 -12.89 -4.07
C GLU A 33 0.35 -13.41 -5.51
N ALA A 34 -0.72 -14.15 -5.83
CA ALA A 34 -0.99 -14.63 -7.17
C ALA A 34 -1.22 -13.46 -8.17
N PHE A 35 -1.97 -12.45 -7.74
CA PHE A 35 -2.17 -11.22 -8.51
C PHE A 35 -0.85 -10.51 -8.81
N ALA A 36 0.01 -10.33 -7.80
CA ALA A 36 1.31 -9.67 -7.96
C ALA A 36 2.22 -10.36 -8.97
N LYS A 37 2.24 -11.70 -8.95
CA LYS A 37 2.97 -12.51 -9.95
C LYS A 37 2.45 -12.25 -11.36
N LYS A 38 1.13 -12.22 -11.53
CA LYS A 38 0.47 -12.00 -12.82
C LYS A 38 0.65 -10.55 -13.31
N LEU A 39 0.56 -9.58 -12.39
CA LEU A 39 0.82 -8.18 -12.66
C LEU A 39 2.24 -7.96 -13.18
N HIS A 40 3.24 -8.57 -12.54
CA HIS A 40 4.65 -8.44 -12.97
C HIS A 40 4.92 -9.01 -14.39
N GLN A 41 4.11 -9.97 -14.82
CA GLN A 41 4.18 -10.52 -16.20
C GLN A 41 3.50 -9.61 -17.22
N ALA A 42 2.64 -8.69 -16.78
CA ALA A 42 1.96 -7.74 -17.63
C ALA A 42 2.83 -6.49 -17.86
N LYS A 43 2.45 -5.71 -18.88
CA LYS A 43 3.14 -4.46 -19.23
C LYS A 43 2.25 -3.27 -18.92
N THR A 44 2.88 -2.20 -18.45
CA THR A 44 2.28 -0.88 -18.35
C THR A 44 1.96 -0.30 -19.73
N PRO A 45 1.19 0.80 -19.83
CA PRO A 45 0.87 1.41 -21.14
C PRO A 45 2.08 1.83 -21.96
N ASP A 46 3.22 2.15 -21.33
CA ASP A 46 4.47 2.52 -21.98
C ASP A 46 5.30 1.29 -22.43
N GLY A 47 4.81 0.06 -22.15
CA GLY A 47 5.44 -1.18 -22.57
C GLY A 47 6.47 -1.77 -21.59
N THR A 48 6.71 -1.12 -20.46
CA THR A 48 7.58 -1.66 -19.41
C THR A 48 6.84 -2.68 -18.53
N PRO A 49 7.50 -3.71 -17.97
CA PRO A 49 6.87 -4.60 -17.01
C PRO A 49 6.41 -3.84 -15.76
N PHE A 50 5.28 -4.25 -15.17
CA PHE A 50 4.93 -3.75 -13.85
C PHE A 50 6.00 -4.14 -12.82
N PRO A 51 6.34 -3.24 -11.88
CA PRO A 51 7.33 -3.54 -10.86
C PRO A 51 6.83 -4.61 -9.89
N ARG A 52 7.76 -5.26 -9.22
CA ARG A 52 7.43 -6.14 -8.11
C ARG A 52 6.96 -5.32 -6.90
N PRO A 53 6.08 -5.89 -6.06
CA PRO A 53 5.68 -5.22 -4.84
C PRO A 53 6.87 -4.95 -3.91
N VAL A 54 6.89 -3.76 -3.33
CA VAL A 54 7.82 -3.37 -2.27
C VAL A 54 7.11 -3.57 -0.92
N ASN A 55 7.77 -4.27 -0.01
CA ASN A 55 7.26 -4.54 1.33
C ASN A 55 7.42 -3.29 2.20
N VAL A 56 6.30 -2.68 2.60
CA VAL A 56 6.29 -1.44 3.39
C VAL A 56 6.84 -1.65 4.79
N ASN A 57 6.45 -2.73 5.48
CA ASN A 57 6.95 -3.03 6.83
C ASN A 57 8.48 -3.12 6.84
N ARG A 58 9.03 -3.84 5.87
CA ARG A 58 10.48 -3.96 5.71
C ARG A 58 11.15 -2.63 5.40
N GLY A 59 10.57 -1.86 4.49
CA GLY A 59 11.09 -0.53 4.12
C GLY A 59 11.10 0.44 5.29
N ILE A 60 10.08 0.43 6.15
CA ILE A 60 10.01 1.21 7.38
C ILE A 60 11.13 0.80 8.34
N LEU A 61 11.30 -0.51 8.59
CA LEU A 61 12.33 -1.02 9.49
C LEU A 61 13.74 -0.67 9.00
N GLU A 62 14.00 -0.75 7.71
CA GLU A 62 15.28 -0.39 7.09
C GLU A 62 15.55 1.14 7.14
N ALA A 63 14.51 1.96 7.21
CA ALA A 63 14.62 3.42 7.29
C ALA A 63 14.85 3.94 8.72
N ILE A 64 14.69 3.11 9.75
CA ILE A 64 14.99 3.45 11.15
C ILE A 64 16.43 3.08 11.46
N PRO A 65 17.29 4.03 11.91
CA PRO A 65 18.67 3.72 12.32
C PRO A 65 18.73 2.67 13.45
N ASP A 66 19.75 1.81 13.43
CA ASP A 66 19.87 0.67 14.36
C ASP A 66 19.91 1.09 15.85
N ASP A 67 20.54 2.20 16.17
CA ASP A 67 20.60 2.76 17.51
C ASP A 67 19.23 3.28 17.97
N GLU A 68 18.48 3.97 17.12
CA GLU A 68 17.10 4.39 17.39
C GLU A 68 16.19 3.17 17.54
N PHE A 69 16.35 2.15 16.69
CA PHE A 69 15.55 0.93 16.75
C PHE A 69 15.70 0.19 18.10
N ARG A 70 16.93 0.06 18.61
CA ARG A 70 17.18 -0.56 19.92
C ARG A 70 16.49 0.19 21.05
N GLN A 71 16.60 1.52 21.07
CA GLN A 71 15.97 2.37 22.07
C GLN A 71 14.43 2.30 22.01
N LEU A 72 13.87 2.29 20.81
CA LEU A 72 12.42 2.13 20.59
C LEU A 72 11.92 0.78 21.10
N ALA A 73 12.63 -0.32 20.83
CA ALA A 73 12.27 -1.65 21.30
C ALA A 73 12.28 -1.75 22.85
N GLU A 74 13.18 -1.05 23.52
CA GLU A 74 13.24 -1.00 24.99
C GLU A 74 12.10 -0.11 25.59
N ASP A 75 11.73 0.97 24.90
CA ASP A 75 10.77 1.95 25.38
C ASP A 75 9.32 1.66 24.97
N GLU A 76 9.09 0.85 23.93
CA GLU A 76 7.76 0.61 23.32
C GLU A 76 6.73 0.12 24.34
N ALA A 77 7.13 -0.78 25.24
CA ALA A 77 6.26 -1.31 26.30
C ALA A 77 5.81 -0.24 27.30
N LYS A 78 6.57 0.86 27.42
CA LYS A 78 6.32 1.94 28.37
C LYS A 78 5.68 3.17 27.73
N ARG A 79 6.01 3.48 26.49
CA ARG A 79 5.58 4.66 25.75
C ARG A 79 5.43 4.35 24.26
N PRO A 80 4.23 4.00 23.77
CA PRO A 80 4.00 3.68 22.36
C PRO A 80 4.05 4.90 21.41
N GLU A 81 3.76 6.12 21.91
CA GLU A 81 3.68 7.31 21.05
C GLU A 81 5.00 7.67 20.34
N PRO A 82 6.19 7.62 20.99
CA PRO A 82 7.44 7.86 20.26
C PRO A 82 7.68 6.88 19.14
N THR A 83 7.31 5.61 19.31
CA THR A 83 7.44 4.57 18.28
C THR A 83 6.56 4.89 17.08
N ALA A 84 5.30 5.27 17.29
CA ALA A 84 4.40 5.68 16.20
C ALA A 84 4.96 6.87 15.41
N ALA A 85 5.53 7.88 16.08
CA ALA A 85 6.14 9.02 15.42
C ALA A 85 7.35 8.64 14.57
N HIS A 86 8.21 7.72 15.03
CA HIS A 86 9.34 7.20 14.26
C HIS A 86 8.89 6.35 13.06
N VAL A 87 7.85 5.53 13.23
CA VAL A 87 7.25 4.76 12.13
C VAL A 87 6.67 5.70 11.07
N ALA A 88 5.95 6.75 11.46
CA ALA A 88 5.40 7.74 10.54
C ALA A 88 6.50 8.44 9.73
N LYS A 89 7.57 8.87 10.38
CA LYS A 89 8.72 9.51 9.72
C LYS A 89 9.45 8.54 8.78
N ALA A 90 9.68 7.32 9.23
CA ALA A 90 10.33 6.29 8.41
C ALA A 90 9.48 5.95 7.18
N PHE A 91 8.16 5.89 7.32
CA PHE A 91 7.24 5.67 6.22
C PHE A 91 7.29 6.81 5.19
N GLU A 92 7.31 8.06 5.64
CA GLU A 92 7.46 9.22 4.74
C GLU A 92 8.79 9.16 3.98
N LEU A 93 9.90 8.89 4.66
CA LEU A 93 11.21 8.75 4.02
C LEU A 93 11.23 7.61 3.00
N PHE A 94 10.63 6.47 3.35
CA PHE A 94 10.49 5.32 2.45
C PHE A 94 9.69 5.68 1.19
N LEU A 95 8.53 6.34 1.34
CA LEU A 95 7.72 6.75 0.19
C LEU A 95 8.48 7.72 -0.72
N ARG A 96 9.09 8.76 -0.17
CA ARG A 96 9.84 9.75 -0.94
C ARG A 96 11.05 9.15 -1.67
N ALA A 97 11.71 8.15 -1.06
CA ALA A 97 12.82 7.44 -1.68
C ALA A 97 12.38 6.54 -2.86
N ASN A 98 11.15 6.01 -2.83
CA ASN A 98 10.62 5.09 -3.85
C ASN A 98 9.76 5.79 -4.93
N LEU A 99 9.25 6.98 -4.67
CA LEU A 99 8.53 7.80 -5.65
C LEU A 99 9.53 8.63 -6.44
N THR A 100 9.80 8.21 -7.66
CA THR A 100 10.83 8.82 -8.52
C THR A 100 10.25 9.63 -9.69
N GLY A 101 8.93 9.81 -9.75
CA GLY A 101 8.23 10.47 -10.85
C GLY A 101 8.20 9.67 -12.16
N ASN A 102 8.68 8.43 -12.15
CA ASN A 102 8.79 7.59 -13.33
C ASN A 102 8.12 6.23 -13.12
N GLY A 103 6.81 6.16 -13.36
CA GLY A 103 6.10 4.90 -13.35
C GLY A 103 5.24 4.67 -12.12
N ILE A 104 4.94 3.41 -11.84
CA ILE A 104 4.07 2.99 -10.75
C ILE A 104 4.86 2.29 -9.65
N LEU A 105 4.58 2.64 -8.40
CA LEU A 105 5.07 1.96 -7.21
C LEU A 105 3.98 0.99 -6.71
N VAL A 106 4.32 -0.29 -6.56
CA VAL A 106 3.41 -1.30 -6.00
C VAL A 106 3.83 -1.58 -4.56
N LEU A 107 2.91 -1.41 -3.62
CA LEU A 107 3.15 -1.57 -2.18
C LEU A 107 2.39 -2.76 -1.61
N SER A 108 3.04 -3.51 -0.72
CA SER A 108 2.47 -4.63 0.02
C SER A 108 2.92 -4.61 1.48
N SER A 109 2.33 -5.46 2.32
CA SER A 109 2.74 -5.66 3.72
C SER A 109 2.75 -4.35 4.52
N MET A 110 1.57 -3.78 4.75
CA MET A 110 1.38 -2.47 5.40
C MET A 110 0.85 -2.60 6.83
N GLU A 111 0.96 -3.76 7.46
CA GLU A 111 0.38 -4.05 8.78
C GLU A 111 0.86 -3.07 9.85
N MET A 112 2.13 -2.68 9.81
CA MET A 112 2.69 -1.70 10.77
C MET A 112 1.99 -0.36 10.74
N LEU A 113 1.55 0.11 9.57
CA LEU A 113 0.85 1.39 9.45
C LEU A 113 -0.48 1.38 10.20
N PHE A 114 -1.17 0.26 10.21
CA PHE A 114 -2.43 0.07 10.93
C PHE A 114 -2.20 -0.18 12.42
N ALA A 115 -1.22 -1.02 12.77
CA ALA A 115 -0.90 -1.35 14.15
C ALA A 115 -0.46 -0.12 14.98
N TYR A 116 0.25 0.82 14.36
CA TYR A 116 0.68 2.08 14.98
C TYR A 116 -0.25 3.26 14.66
N GLU A 117 -1.42 3.01 14.06
CA GLU A 117 -2.42 4.03 13.71
C GLU A 117 -1.84 5.20 12.90
N ILE A 118 -0.94 4.89 11.96
CA ILE A 118 -0.30 5.88 11.11
C ILE A 118 -1.32 6.48 10.14
N GLU A 119 -1.31 7.80 10.02
CA GLU A 119 -2.18 8.52 9.12
C GLU A 119 -1.78 8.28 7.65
N LEU A 120 -2.71 7.75 6.84
CA LEU A 120 -2.44 7.36 5.45
C LEU A 120 -2.66 8.47 4.43
N ASN A 121 -3.03 9.67 4.86
CA ASN A 121 -3.25 10.82 3.96
C ASN A 121 -2.02 11.20 3.13
N LEU A 122 -0.83 10.90 3.62
CA LEU A 122 0.42 11.10 2.89
C LEU A 122 0.44 10.34 1.57
N LEU A 123 -0.05 9.10 1.54
CA LEU A 123 -0.20 8.32 0.31
C LEU A 123 -1.04 9.05 -0.73
N ARG A 124 -2.17 9.59 -0.29
CA ARG A 124 -3.09 10.35 -1.15
C ARG A 124 -2.48 11.64 -1.68
N THR A 125 -1.65 12.30 -0.86
CA THR A 125 -0.98 13.55 -1.23
C THR A 125 0.15 13.29 -2.23
N LEU A 126 0.94 12.25 -2.03
CA LEU A 126 2.10 11.95 -2.85
C LEU A 126 1.74 11.19 -4.14
N ALA A 127 0.68 10.38 -4.14
CA ALA A 127 0.24 9.62 -5.31
C ALA A 127 -0.58 10.51 -6.26
N ALA A 128 0.08 11.45 -6.90
CA ALA A 128 -0.51 12.42 -7.81
C ALA A 128 0.41 12.66 -9.02
N ASP A 129 -0.21 13.02 -10.14
CA ASP A 129 0.45 13.37 -11.40
C ASP A 129 1.34 12.23 -11.94
N GLU A 130 2.65 12.37 -11.85
CA GLU A 130 3.60 11.36 -12.34
C GLU A 130 3.89 10.26 -11.32
N ASP A 131 3.58 10.49 -10.05
CA ASP A 131 3.73 9.52 -8.97
C ASP A 131 2.48 8.66 -8.82
N ARG A 132 2.57 7.41 -9.23
CA ARG A 132 1.47 6.45 -9.24
C ARG A 132 1.72 5.34 -8.24
N VAL A 133 0.73 5.04 -7.41
CA VAL A 133 0.84 4.06 -6.33
C VAL A 133 -0.30 3.05 -6.42
N LEU A 134 0.03 1.77 -6.40
CA LEU A 134 -0.90 0.66 -6.24
C LEU A 134 -0.68 -0.02 -4.90
N LEU A 135 -1.72 -0.11 -4.09
CA LEU A 135 -1.72 -0.82 -2.82
C LEU A 135 -2.30 -2.23 -2.98
N LEU A 136 -1.57 -3.23 -2.52
CA LEU A 136 -2.08 -4.59 -2.36
C LEU A 136 -2.60 -4.74 -0.92
N LEU A 137 -3.92 -4.83 -0.78
CA LEU A 137 -4.62 -4.67 0.47
C LEU A 137 -5.24 -6.01 0.91
N PRO A 138 -4.67 -6.72 1.91
CA PRO A 138 -5.29 -7.89 2.49
C PRO A 138 -6.59 -7.51 3.21
N GLY A 139 -7.72 -7.59 2.50
CA GLY A 139 -8.99 -7.11 3.01
C GLY A 139 -10.15 -7.39 2.06
N ARG A 140 -11.33 -6.99 2.50
CA ARG A 140 -12.59 -7.14 1.74
C ARG A 140 -13.54 -5.99 1.99
N ARG A 141 -14.46 -5.78 1.05
CA ARG A 141 -15.58 -4.88 1.27
C ARG A 141 -16.62 -5.52 2.18
N SER A 142 -17.07 -4.79 3.19
CA SER A 142 -18.11 -5.21 4.11
C SER A 142 -18.96 -4.01 4.53
N ARG A 143 -20.25 -4.04 4.24
CA ARG A 143 -21.23 -3.01 4.66
C ARG A 143 -20.82 -1.57 4.35
N GLY A 144 -20.25 -1.34 3.17
CA GLY A 144 -19.81 0.00 2.74
C GLY A 144 -18.43 0.43 3.27
N MET A 145 -17.77 -0.41 4.04
CA MET A 145 -16.41 -0.21 4.52
C MET A 145 -15.46 -1.24 3.91
N VAL A 146 -14.17 -0.97 3.99
CA VAL A 146 -13.13 -1.95 3.70
C VAL A 146 -12.51 -2.40 5.00
N ILE A 147 -12.63 -3.69 5.29
CA ILE A 147 -12.05 -4.32 6.47
C ILE A 147 -10.73 -4.98 6.06
N MET A 148 -9.65 -4.56 6.71
CA MET A 148 -8.29 -5.01 6.45
C MET A 148 -7.91 -6.15 7.38
N PHE A 149 -7.03 -7.02 6.90
CA PHE A 149 -6.36 -8.07 7.69
C PHE A 149 -7.32 -9.07 8.39
N HIS A 150 -8.50 -9.29 7.83
CA HIS A 150 -9.53 -10.17 8.40
C HIS A 150 -9.11 -11.64 8.56
N GLU A 151 -8.00 -12.03 7.94
CA GLU A 151 -7.39 -13.36 8.09
C GLU A 151 -6.45 -13.46 9.31
N MET A 152 -6.17 -12.34 9.99
CA MET A 152 -5.36 -12.30 11.20
C MET A 152 -6.26 -12.33 12.45
N GLU A 153 -5.80 -12.94 13.54
CA GLU A 153 -6.58 -13.07 14.78
C GLU A 153 -6.99 -11.72 15.39
N ASP A 154 -6.14 -10.69 15.26
CA ASP A 154 -6.38 -9.33 15.77
C ASP A 154 -6.63 -8.30 14.66
N GLY A 155 -7.16 -8.73 13.51
CA GLY A 155 -6.99 -8.02 12.25
C GLY A 155 -8.15 -7.18 11.73
N ASP A 156 -9.11 -6.75 12.54
CA ASP A 156 -10.25 -5.96 12.04
C ASP A 156 -9.96 -4.45 12.01
N TYR A 157 -9.06 -4.02 11.13
CA TYR A 157 -8.81 -2.62 10.86
C TYR A 157 -9.64 -2.11 9.69
N ALA A 158 -10.20 -0.92 9.79
CA ALA A 158 -10.89 -0.28 8.67
C ALA A 158 -9.90 0.57 7.84
N LEU A 159 -9.98 0.42 6.52
CA LEU A 159 -9.32 1.37 5.63
C LEU A 159 -10.00 2.74 5.76
N PRO A 160 -9.26 3.86 5.90
CA PRO A 160 -9.87 5.18 5.99
C PRO A 160 -10.81 5.47 4.81
N THR A 161 -11.99 6.00 5.12
CA THR A 161 -12.98 6.40 4.12
C THR A 161 -12.37 7.48 3.20
N ASN A 162 -12.60 7.36 1.91
CA ASN A 162 -12.07 8.28 0.89
C ASN A 162 -10.54 8.33 0.74
N LEU A 163 -9.79 7.39 1.30
CA LEU A 163 -8.37 7.27 1.01
C LEU A 163 -8.16 6.96 -0.49
N ILE A 164 -8.89 5.96 -0.99
CA ILE A 164 -8.88 5.55 -2.39
C ILE A 164 -10.27 5.79 -2.97
N ALA A 165 -10.35 6.41 -4.14
CA ALA A 165 -11.62 6.60 -4.83
C ALA A 165 -12.25 5.24 -5.19
N ASP A 166 -13.58 5.12 -5.13
CA ASP A 166 -14.28 3.85 -5.37
C ASP A 166 -13.97 3.23 -6.73
N ASN A 167 -13.79 4.06 -7.76
CA ASN A 167 -13.41 3.62 -9.10
C ASN A 167 -11.91 3.31 -9.28
N HIS A 168 -11.12 3.43 -8.21
CA HIS A 168 -9.70 3.09 -8.13
C HIS A 168 -9.44 1.91 -7.17
N LEU A 169 -10.49 1.30 -6.63
CA LEU A 169 -10.42 0.21 -5.69
C LEU A 169 -11.13 -1.02 -6.24
N TRP A 170 -10.40 -2.07 -6.51
CA TRP A 170 -10.91 -3.33 -7.04
C TRP A 170 -10.83 -4.45 -6.01
N GLU A 171 -11.74 -5.40 -6.08
CA GLU A 171 -11.75 -6.59 -5.23
C GLU A 171 -11.66 -7.84 -6.09
N ILE A 172 -10.72 -8.72 -5.75
CA ILE A 172 -10.53 -10.01 -6.41
C ILE A 172 -11.71 -10.92 -6.05
N ARG A 173 -12.29 -11.55 -7.06
CA ARG A 173 -13.40 -12.48 -6.94
C ARG A 173 -13.17 -13.67 -7.90
N GLU A 174 -12.17 -14.45 -7.56
CA GLU A 174 -11.89 -15.73 -8.21
C GLU A 174 -12.02 -16.89 -7.23
#